data_b4444878d31f53262d4a22830989d1e3
#
_entry.id   b4444878d31f53262d4a22830989d1e3
#
_cell.length_a   1.000
_cell.length_b   1.000
_cell.length_c   1.000
_cell.angle_alpha   90.00
_cell.angle_beta   90.00
_cell.angle_gamma   90.00
#
_symmetry.space_group_name_H-M   'P 1'
#
loop_
_entity.id
_entity.type
_entity.pdbx_description
1 polymer ?
#
loop_
_entity_poly.entity_id
_entity_poly.type
_entity_poly.pdbx_seq_one_letter_code
_entity_poly.pdbx_strand_id
1 'polypeptide(L)'
;FKKCADDVYKAYKPNKDGLVVDIGSNDGILLHFFKKKGMKVLGVDPMPGISKKAAKYGVKTLEIFFNKKEANKIRKKFGSAEIITSNNLVADTDNLDDFIIGVKELMTDDTIFFFETFYFYSQVKNFVWDFTYHEHYSYFTVGPLIRYFKRFNLEIIDIVKNNTKGGSMRVVLQKIGGKRKIF
;
A
#
# COMPACT_ATOMS: atom_id res chain seq x y z
N PHE A 1 3.89 12.60 -2.20
CA PHE A 1 2.55 12.01 -2.00
C PHE A 1 1.52 12.55 -3.00
N LYS A 2 1.44 13.89 -3.26
CA LYS A 2 0.48 14.45 -4.23
C LYS A 2 0.63 13.79 -5.60
N LYS A 3 1.84 13.76 -6.17
CA LYS A 3 2.12 13.12 -7.46
C LYS A 3 1.72 11.64 -7.46
N CYS A 4 1.98 10.89 -6.38
CA CYS A 4 1.59 9.50 -6.24
C CYS A 4 0.06 9.34 -6.36
N ALA A 5 -0.71 10.12 -5.59
CA ALA A 5 -2.17 10.08 -5.64
C ALA A 5 -2.72 10.49 -7.02
N ASP A 6 -2.09 11.48 -7.67
CA ASP A 6 -2.50 11.94 -9.02
C ASP A 6 -2.23 10.87 -10.06
N ASP A 7 -1.05 10.27 -10.06
CA ASP A 7 -0.64 9.21 -11.01
C ASP A 7 -1.56 7.98 -10.87
N VAL A 8 -1.78 7.49 -9.64
CA VAL A 8 -2.65 6.34 -9.37
C VAL A 8 -4.09 6.63 -9.79
N TYR A 9 -4.63 7.79 -9.41
CA TYR A 9 -5.99 8.16 -9.77
C TYR A 9 -6.20 8.25 -11.29
N LYS A 10 -5.24 8.84 -12.01
CA LYS A 10 -5.26 8.96 -13.47
C LYS A 10 -5.15 7.61 -14.18
N ALA A 11 -4.23 6.75 -13.70
CA ALA A 11 -3.95 5.45 -14.33
C ALA A 11 -5.12 4.47 -14.14
N TYR A 12 -5.65 4.38 -12.93
CA TYR A 12 -6.61 3.34 -12.56
C TYR A 12 -8.07 3.80 -12.48
N LYS A 13 -8.33 5.10 -12.56
CA LYS A 13 -9.68 5.71 -12.61
C LYS A 13 -10.65 5.08 -11.59
N PRO A 14 -10.31 5.13 -10.28
CA PRO A 14 -11.14 4.53 -9.24
C PRO A 14 -12.48 5.27 -9.12
N ASN A 15 -13.49 4.61 -8.55
CA ASN A 15 -14.77 5.24 -8.24
C ASN A 15 -14.58 6.40 -7.27
N LYS A 16 -15.21 7.55 -7.53
CA LYS A 16 -15.06 8.76 -6.69
C LYS A 16 -15.43 8.51 -5.22
N ASP A 17 -16.52 7.75 -4.96
CA ASP A 17 -16.96 7.43 -3.60
C ASP A 17 -16.29 6.19 -3.01
N GLY A 18 -15.33 5.60 -3.73
CA GLY A 18 -14.59 4.41 -3.31
C GLY A 18 -13.75 4.67 -2.07
N LEU A 19 -13.57 3.62 -1.26
CA LEU A 19 -12.75 3.68 -0.06
C LEU A 19 -11.26 3.47 -0.39
N VAL A 20 -10.41 4.37 0.06
CA VAL A 20 -8.95 4.19 0.09
C VAL A 20 -8.52 3.83 1.50
N VAL A 21 -7.85 2.71 1.66
CA VAL A 21 -7.24 2.28 2.93
C VAL A 21 -5.73 2.39 2.80
N ASP A 22 -5.09 3.18 3.67
CA ASP A 22 -3.63 3.32 3.74
C ASP A 22 -3.12 2.64 5.01
N ILE A 23 -2.27 1.61 4.83
CA ILE A 23 -1.70 0.82 5.92
C ILE A 23 -0.29 1.33 6.18
N GLY A 24 -0.02 1.78 7.40
CA GLY A 24 1.15 2.60 7.75
C GLY A 24 0.92 4.05 7.32
N SER A 25 -0.26 4.58 7.59
CA SER A 25 -0.73 5.86 7.02
C SER A 25 -0.03 7.10 7.60
N ASN A 26 0.70 6.95 8.69
CA ASN A 26 1.36 8.03 9.40
C ASN A 26 0.39 9.22 9.63
N ASP A 27 0.79 10.44 9.30
CA ASP A 27 -0.02 11.65 9.47
C ASP A 27 -1.19 11.79 8.46
N GLY A 28 -1.37 10.82 7.56
CA GLY A 28 -2.47 10.79 6.60
C GLY A 28 -2.31 11.68 5.38
N ILE A 29 -1.11 12.21 5.12
CA ILE A 29 -0.89 13.15 4.01
C ILE A 29 -1.20 12.52 2.63
N LEU A 30 -0.92 11.25 2.40
CA LEU A 30 -1.28 10.57 1.15
C LEU A 30 -2.81 10.48 1.01
N LEU A 31 -3.48 10.05 2.06
CA LEU A 31 -4.95 9.95 2.11
C LEU A 31 -5.64 11.31 1.91
N HIS A 32 -5.06 12.40 2.41
CA HIS A 32 -5.56 13.74 2.16
C HIS A 32 -5.68 14.07 0.66
N PHE A 33 -4.72 13.64 -0.16
CA PHE A 33 -4.77 13.87 -1.60
C PHE A 33 -5.84 13.00 -2.29
N PHE A 34 -6.08 11.78 -1.85
CA PHE A 34 -7.20 10.98 -2.32
C PHE A 34 -8.55 11.57 -1.88
N LYS A 35 -8.64 12.07 -0.64
CA LYS A 35 -9.84 12.75 -0.14
C LYS A 35 -10.18 13.99 -0.98
N LYS A 36 -9.18 14.78 -1.39
CA LYS A 36 -9.37 15.92 -2.30
C LYS A 36 -9.91 15.53 -3.68
N LYS A 37 -9.78 14.26 -4.06
CA LYS A 37 -10.38 13.71 -5.30
C LYS A 37 -11.80 13.19 -5.10
N GLY A 38 -12.37 13.35 -3.89
CA GLY A 38 -13.72 12.93 -3.54
C GLY A 38 -13.82 11.51 -2.97
N MET A 39 -12.71 10.80 -2.77
CA MET A 39 -12.72 9.44 -2.25
C MET A 39 -12.91 9.42 -0.73
N LYS A 40 -13.53 8.36 -0.23
CA LYS A 40 -13.53 8.04 1.22
C LYS A 40 -12.14 7.54 1.60
N VAL A 41 -11.68 7.88 2.79
CA VAL A 41 -10.32 7.53 3.23
C VAL A 41 -10.31 6.98 4.65
N LEU A 42 -9.44 6.00 4.88
CA LEU A 42 -9.19 5.39 6.18
C LEU A 42 -7.70 5.09 6.33
N GLY A 43 -7.08 5.64 7.39
CA GLY A 43 -5.73 5.32 7.80
C GLY A 43 -5.71 4.16 8.80
N VAL A 44 -4.67 3.36 8.75
CA VAL A 44 -4.33 2.35 9.74
C VAL A 44 -2.86 2.50 10.11
N ASP A 45 -2.56 2.78 11.37
CA ASP A 45 -1.19 2.99 11.85
C ASP A 45 -1.12 2.72 13.34
N PRO A 46 -0.18 1.90 13.84
CA PRO A 46 -0.14 1.54 15.25
C PRO A 46 0.42 2.63 16.18
N MET A 47 0.98 3.71 15.64
CA MET A 47 1.65 4.74 16.44
C MET A 47 0.64 5.48 17.34
N PRO A 48 0.84 5.50 18.67
CA PRO A 48 -0.04 6.20 19.58
C PRO A 48 -0.13 7.71 19.27
N GLY A 49 -1.33 8.24 19.22
CA GLY A 49 -1.59 9.67 18.97
C GLY A 49 -1.48 10.10 17.50
N ILE A 50 -1.19 9.19 16.56
CA ILE A 50 -1.07 9.51 15.14
C ILE A 50 -2.42 9.94 14.55
N SER A 51 -3.52 9.39 15.05
CA SER A 51 -4.88 9.76 14.64
C SER A 51 -5.17 11.25 14.84
N LYS A 52 -4.61 11.87 15.87
CA LYS A 52 -4.73 13.33 16.11
C LYS A 52 -3.98 14.14 15.06
N LYS A 53 -2.84 13.64 14.57
CA LYS A 53 -2.09 14.29 13.48
C LYS A 53 -2.86 14.16 12.16
N ALA A 54 -3.33 12.96 11.85
CA ALA A 54 -4.12 12.68 10.65
C ALA A 54 -5.45 13.44 10.61
N ALA A 55 -6.07 13.68 11.76
CA ALA A 55 -7.30 14.45 11.88
C ALA A 55 -7.14 15.91 11.38
N LYS A 56 -5.94 16.50 11.43
CA LYS A 56 -5.66 17.83 10.87
C LYS A 56 -5.88 17.88 9.35
N TYR A 57 -5.71 16.75 8.68
CA TYR A 57 -6.00 16.55 7.25
C TYR A 57 -7.41 16.00 7.00
N GLY A 58 -8.21 15.86 8.08
CA GLY A 58 -9.55 15.31 8.03
C GLY A 58 -9.55 13.81 7.71
N VAL A 59 -8.48 13.09 8.04
CA VAL A 59 -8.32 11.66 7.85
C VAL A 59 -8.62 10.93 9.15
N LYS A 60 -9.55 9.97 9.10
CA LYS A 60 -9.77 9.04 10.20
C LYS A 60 -8.70 7.97 10.17
N THR A 61 -8.01 7.75 11.30
CA THR A 61 -6.98 6.72 11.43
C THR A 61 -7.29 5.81 12.61
N LEU A 62 -7.12 4.50 12.41
CA LEU A 62 -7.21 3.48 13.45
C LEU A 62 -5.81 3.23 13.99
N GLU A 63 -5.61 3.43 15.30
CA GLU A 63 -4.33 3.18 15.98
C GLU A 63 -4.19 1.69 16.33
N ILE A 64 -3.95 0.86 15.31
CA ILE A 64 -3.85 -0.60 15.43
C ILE A 64 -2.76 -1.15 14.52
N PHE A 65 -2.15 -2.27 14.90
CA PHE A 65 -1.35 -3.09 14.00
C PHE A 65 -2.26 -3.80 12.99
N PHE A 66 -1.94 -3.65 11.70
CA PHE A 66 -2.69 -4.29 10.63
C PHE A 66 -2.36 -5.78 10.54
N ASN A 67 -3.40 -6.61 10.50
CA ASN A 67 -3.33 -8.05 10.31
C ASN A 67 -4.67 -8.56 9.76
N LYS A 68 -4.76 -9.86 9.44
CA LYS A 68 -5.99 -10.50 8.94
C LYS A 68 -7.21 -10.23 9.82
N LYS A 69 -7.06 -10.34 11.15
CA LYS A 69 -8.16 -10.15 12.11
C LYS A 69 -8.72 -8.72 12.07
N GLU A 70 -7.82 -7.73 12.07
CA GLU A 70 -8.20 -6.32 12.02
C GLU A 70 -8.76 -5.94 10.63
N ALA A 71 -8.19 -6.50 9.55
CA ALA A 71 -8.73 -6.34 8.20
C ALA A 71 -10.21 -6.79 8.10
N ASN A 72 -10.55 -7.93 8.70
CA ASN A 72 -11.95 -8.41 8.77
C ASN A 72 -12.87 -7.43 9.51
N LYS A 73 -12.40 -6.82 10.60
CA LYS A 73 -13.18 -5.80 11.33
C LYS A 73 -13.38 -4.54 10.47
N ILE A 74 -12.30 -4.11 9.79
CA ILE A 74 -12.35 -2.97 8.87
C ILE A 74 -13.35 -3.25 7.76
N ARG A 75 -13.28 -4.43 7.12
CA ARG A 75 -14.19 -4.84 6.06
C ARG A 75 -15.65 -4.80 6.49
N LYS A 76 -15.97 -5.34 7.70
CA LYS A 76 -17.32 -5.34 8.25
C LYS A 76 -17.85 -3.94 8.54
N LYS A 77 -16.98 -3.03 8.98
CA LYS A 77 -17.37 -1.67 9.42
C LYS A 77 -17.39 -0.64 8.31
N PHE A 78 -16.44 -0.72 7.36
CA PHE A 78 -16.20 0.31 6.34
C PHE A 78 -16.43 -0.19 4.91
N GLY A 79 -16.62 -1.50 4.73
CA GLY A 79 -16.78 -2.11 3.42
C GLY A 79 -15.46 -2.52 2.76
N SER A 80 -15.54 -2.87 1.48
CA SER A 80 -14.36 -3.17 0.65
C SER A 80 -13.63 -1.90 0.25
N ALA A 81 -12.33 -2.03 0.05
CA ALA A 81 -11.53 -0.95 -0.49
C ALA A 81 -11.59 -0.92 -2.02
N GLU A 82 -11.58 0.27 -2.59
CA GLU A 82 -11.32 0.54 -4.00
C GLU A 82 -9.81 0.58 -4.26
N ILE A 83 -9.09 1.21 -3.34
CA ILE A 83 -7.63 1.28 -3.33
C ILE A 83 -7.12 0.90 -1.95
N ILE A 84 -6.09 0.05 -1.91
CA ILE A 84 -5.29 -0.19 -0.72
C ILE A 84 -3.88 0.30 -1.01
N THR A 85 -3.26 0.97 -0.06
CA THR A 85 -1.88 1.42 -0.19
C THR A 85 -1.07 1.13 1.06
N SER A 86 0.24 0.97 0.89
CA SER A 86 1.19 0.82 1.99
C SER A 86 2.57 1.29 1.51
N ASN A 87 3.06 2.40 2.07
CA ASN A 87 4.32 2.98 1.61
C ASN A 87 5.40 2.82 2.68
N ASN A 88 6.52 2.20 2.30
CA ASN A 88 7.67 1.94 3.16
C ASN A 88 7.34 1.15 4.44
N LEU A 89 6.36 0.25 4.41
CA LEU A 89 5.99 -0.62 5.52
C LEU A 89 6.16 -2.10 5.17
N VAL A 90 5.93 -2.49 3.92
CA VAL A 90 5.93 -3.92 3.50
C VAL A 90 7.27 -4.58 3.78
N ALA A 91 8.39 -3.84 3.68
CA ALA A 91 9.73 -4.33 4.01
C ALA A 91 9.96 -4.52 5.51
N ASP A 92 9.21 -3.79 6.35
CA ASP A 92 9.34 -3.76 7.81
C ASP A 92 8.33 -4.72 8.48
N THR A 93 7.59 -5.47 7.67
CA THR A 93 6.58 -6.42 8.16
C THR A 93 7.21 -7.77 8.41
N ASP A 94 7.19 -8.24 9.66
CA ASP A 94 7.74 -9.55 10.08
C ASP A 94 6.88 -10.71 9.58
N ASN A 95 5.56 -10.62 9.72
CA ASN A 95 4.61 -11.62 9.23
C ASN A 95 3.92 -11.14 7.94
N LEU A 96 4.68 -11.17 6.84
CA LEU A 96 4.20 -10.69 5.55
C LEU A 96 3.01 -11.52 5.02
N ASP A 97 2.95 -12.82 5.31
CA ASP A 97 1.84 -13.68 4.87
C ASP A 97 0.52 -13.23 5.52
N ASP A 98 0.49 -12.98 6.82
CA ASP A 98 -0.72 -12.49 7.51
C ASP A 98 -1.13 -11.09 7.03
N PHE A 99 -0.15 -10.22 6.78
CA PHE A 99 -0.37 -8.89 6.20
C PHE A 99 -1.07 -9.00 4.83
N ILE A 100 -0.55 -9.83 3.92
CA ILE A 100 -1.12 -9.98 2.57
C ILE A 100 -2.50 -10.65 2.61
N ILE A 101 -2.71 -11.61 3.51
CA ILE A 101 -4.06 -12.18 3.74
C ILE A 101 -5.01 -11.07 4.19
N GLY A 102 -4.58 -10.20 5.10
CA GLY A 102 -5.37 -9.04 5.53
C GLY A 102 -5.68 -8.07 4.39
N VAL A 103 -4.71 -7.77 3.52
CA VAL A 103 -4.93 -6.96 2.31
C VAL A 103 -6.01 -7.59 1.44
N LYS A 104 -5.94 -8.91 1.19
CA LYS A 104 -6.94 -9.64 0.40
C LYS A 104 -8.35 -9.58 0.98
N GLU A 105 -8.50 -9.60 2.30
CA GLU A 105 -9.81 -9.46 2.96
C GLU A 105 -10.50 -8.14 2.60
N LEU A 106 -9.75 -7.09 2.35
CA LEU A 106 -10.28 -5.78 1.95
C LEU A 106 -10.56 -5.68 0.45
N MET A 107 -10.00 -6.58 -0.39
CA MET A 107 -10.07 -6.51 -1.84
C MET A 107 -11.36 -7.09 -2.42
N THR A 108 -11.87 -6.45 -3.46
CA THR A 108 -12.75 -7.00 -4.50
C THR A 108 -11.95 -7.30 -5.76
N ASP A 109 -12.60 -7.73 -6.84
CA ASP A 109 -11.94 -7.95 -8.14
C ASP A 109 -11.59 -6.62 -8.86
N ASP A 110 -12.18 -5.51 -8.42
CA ASP A 110 -11.89 -4.16 -8.94
C ASP A 110 -10.85 -3.40 -8.11
N THR A 111 -10.47 -3.92 -6.95
CA THR A 111 -9.52 -3.27 -6.03
C THR A 111 -8.10 -3.35 -6.58
N ILE A 112 -7.37 -2.24 -6.48
CA ILE A 112 -5.90 -2.27 -6.61
C ILE A 112 -5.26 -2.18 -5.21
N PHE A 113 -4.20 -2.93 -5.02
CA PHE A 113 -3.26 -2.75 -3.93
C PHE A 113 -1.95 -2.23 -4.49
N PHE A 114 -1.46 -1.10 -4.01
CA PHE A 114 -0.12 -0.66 -4.35
C PHE A 114 0.71 -0.38 -3.11
N PHE A 115 2.00 -0.66 -3.18
CA PHE A 115 2.95 -0.29 -2.15
C PHE A 115 4.23 0.27 -2.76
N GLU A 116 4.89 1.15 -2.03
CA GLU A 116 6.22 1.65 -2.38
C GLU A 116 7.25 1.06 -1.40
N THR A 117 8.34 0.55 -1.96
CA THR A 117 9.47 0.03 -1.20
C THR A 117 10.76 0.31 -1.96
N PHE A 118 11.90 0.30 -1.26
CA PHE A 118 13.19 0.35 -1.93
C PHE A 118 13.34 -0.87 -2.86
N TYR A 119 14.02 -0.65 -3.99
CA TYR A 119 14.28 -1.70 -4.96
C TYR A 119 15.71 -2.23 -4.79
N PHE A 120 15.85 -3.41 -4.24
CA PHE A 120 17.14 -3.98 -3.85
C PHE A 120 18.14 -4.04 -5.01
N TYR A 121 17.70 -4.37 -6.23
CA TYR A 121 18.57 -4.31 -7.42
C TYR A 121 19.17 -2.92 -7.64
N SER A 122 18.39 -1.85 -7.47
CA SER A 122 18.90 -0.47 -7.62
C SER A 122 19.91 -0.13 -6.54
N GLN A 123 19.70 -0.59 -5.31
CA GLN A 123 20.63 -0.37 -4.20
C GLN A 123 21.97 -1.04 -4.47
N VAL A 124 21.96 -2.30 -4.88
CA VAL A 124 23.19 -3.03 -5.26
C VAL A 124 23.90 -2.35 -6.43
N LYS A 125 23.16 -2.00 -7.50
CA LYS A 125 23.71 -1.36 -8.70
C LYS A 125 24.33 0.01 -8.41
N ASN A 126 23.72 0.77 -7.51
CA ASN A 126 24.13 2.15 -7.19
C ASN A 126 25.03 2.22 -5.94
N PHE A 127 25.41 1.07 -5.36
CA PHE A 127 26.22 0.99 -4.13
C PHE A 127 25.62 1.75 -2.96
N VAL A 128 24.29 1.72 -2.81
CA VAL A 128 23.55 2.40 -1.73
C VAL A 128 23.24 1.40 -0.63
N TRP A 129 24.02 1.43 0.45
CA TRP A 129 23.90 0.47 1.56
C TRP A 129 23.25 1.06 2.81
N ASP A 130 23.00 2.37 2.85
CA ASP A 130 22.45 3.09 4.01
C ASP A 130 21.05 2.59 4.42
N PHE A 131 20.34 1.92 3.51
CA PHE A 131 19.03 1.33 3.77
C PHE A 131 19.08 -0.14 4.19
N THR A 132 20.28 -0.68 4.44
CA THR A 132 20.47 -2.05 4.94
C THR A 132 20.60 -1.99 6.46
N TYR A 133 19.48 -2.03 7.18
CA TYR A 133 19.46 -1.93 8.63
C TYR A 133 18.31 -2.78 9.23
N HIS A 134 18.30 -2.88 10.57
CA HIS A 134 17.53 -3.86 11.33
C HIS A 134 15.99 -3.73 11.23
N GLU A 135 15.45 -2.59 10.83
CA GLU A 135 14.01 -2.42 10.65
C GLU A 135 13.48 -3.14 9.40
N HIS A 136 14.35 -3.39 8.40
CA HIS A 136 13.96 -4.07 7.16
C HIS A 136 14.09 -5.58 7.30
N TYR A 137 12.98 -6.29 7.45
CA TYR A 137 12.92 -7.75 7.44
C TYR A 137 13.09 -8.35 6.03
N SER A 138 12.76 -7.58 5.00
CA SER A 138 12.73 -8.07 3.62
C SER A 138 13.34 -7.09 2.62
N TYR A 139 14.05 -7.64 1.65
CA TYR A 139 14.64 -6.90 0.52
C TYR A 139 14.08 -7.45 -0.77
N PHE A 140 13.45 -6.60 -1.59
CA PHE A 140 12.64 -7.05 -2.70
C PHE A 140 13.29 -6.80 -4.06
N THR A 141 13.16 -7.84 -4.92
CA THR A 141 13.32 -7.72 -6.37
C THR A 141 12.06 -8.26 -7.06
N VAL A 142 11.84 -7.89 -8.33
CA VAL A 142 10.58 -8.16 -9.03
C VAL A 142 10.27 -9.66 -9.16
N GLY A 143 11.26 -10.47 -9.56
CA GLY A 143 11.04 -11.90 -9.80
C GLY A 143 10.51 -12.67 -8.58
N PRO A 144 11.15 -12.58 -7.39
CA PRO A 144 10.61 -13.13 -6.14
C PRO A 144 9.22 -12.61 -5.79
N LEU A 145 8.95 -11.31 -5.97
CA LEU A 145 7.62 -10.74 -5.66
C LEU A 145 6.52 -11.35 -6.52
N ILE A 146 6.75 -11.56 -7.83
CA ILE A 146 5.78 -12.21 -8.71
C ILE A 146 5.41 -13.61 -8.17
N ARG A 147 6.42 -14.42 -7.81
CA ARG A 147 6.19 -15.76 -7.24
C ARG A 147 5.49 -15.71 -5.89
N TYR A 148 5.88 -14.76 -5.05
CA TYR A 148 5.32 -14.59 -3.73
C TYR A 148 3.82 -14.26 -3.79
N PHE A 149 3.45 -13.22 -4.53
CA PHE A 149 2.05 -12.77 -4.62
C PHE A 149 1.13 -13.77 -5.32
N LYS A 150 1.67 -14.56 -6.27
CA LYS A 150 0.91 -15.64 -6.92
C LYS A 150 0.38 -16.67 -5.91
N ARG A 151 1.10 -16.94 -4.81
CA ARG A 151 0.65 -17.84 -3.72
C ARG A 151 -0.65 -17.36 -3.09
N PHE A 152 -0.92 -16.05 -3.12
CA PHE A 152 -2.10 -15.42 -2.57
C PHE A 152 -3.18 -15.11 -3.64
N ASN A 153 -3.06 -15.66 -4.83
CA ASN A 153 -3.95 -15.33 -5.96
C ASN A 153 -3.96 -13.84 -6.29
N LEU A 154 -2.79 -13.19 -6.21
CA LEU A 154 -2.54 -11.82 -6.62
C LEU A 154 -1.55 -11.79 -7.78
N GLU A 155 -1.73 -10.82 -8.68
CA GLU A 155 -0.82 -10.56 -9.80
C GLU A 155 -0.34 -9.10 -9.79
N ILE A 156 0.92 -8.90 -10.19
CA ILE A 156 1.49 -7.57 -10.38
C ILE A 156 1.05 -7.07 -11.76
N ILE A 157 0.41 -5.92 -11.80
CA ILE A 157 -0.11 -5.30 -13.03
C ILE A 157 0.71 -4.11 -13.49
N ASP A 158 1.52 -3.53 -12.60
CA ASP A 158 2.40 -2.41 -12.93
C ASP A 158 3.55 -2.28 -11.93
N ILE A 159 4.70 -1.77 -12.38
CA ILE A 159 5.85 -1.42 -11.56
C ILE A 159 6.42 -0.09 -12.01
N VAL A 160 6.33 0.91 -11.15
CA VAL A 160 6.85 2.26 -11.41
C VAL A 160 8.10 2.49 -10.57
N LYS A 161 9.23 2.66 -11.23
CA LYS A 161 10.50 3.02 -10.57
C LYS A 161 10.52 4.51 -10.23
N ASN A 162 11.16 4.84 -9.12
CA ASN A 162 11.47 6.21 -8.74
C ASN A 162 12.86 6.30 -8.09
N ASN A 163 13.37 7.52 -7.93
CA ASN A 163 14.73 7.75 -7.43
C ASN A 163 14.78 8.02 -5.92
N THR A 164 13.67 7.82 -5.20
CA THR A 164 13.67 7.97 -3.74
C THR A 164 14.53 6.89 -3.08
N LYS A 165 15.15 7.20 -1.95
CA LYS A 165 15.92 6.24 -1.14
C LYS A 165 16.96 5.42 -1.94
N GLY A 166 17.66 6.05 -2.89
CA GLY A 166 18.65 5.36 -3.71
C GLY A 166 18.07 4.46 -4.81
N GLY A 167 16.77 4.49 -5.01
CA GLY A 167 16.01 3.73 -5.99
C GLY A 167 14.92 2.90 -5.34
N SER A 168 13.68 3.34 -5.52
CA SER A 168 12.47 2.66 -5.04
C SER A 168 11.62 2.17 -6.20
N MET A 169 10.69 1.29 -5.89
CA MET A 169 9.65 0.86 -6.82
C MET A 169 8.28 0.94 -6.16
N ARG A 170 7.29 1.39 -6.92
CA ARG A 170 5.88 1.20 -6.60
C ARG A 170 5.40 -0.02 -7.34
N VAL A 171 4.92 -1.00 -6.61
CA VAL A 171 4.35 -2.24 -7.14
C VAL A 171 2.84 -2.14 -7.04
N VAL A 172 2.14 -2.41 -8.13
CA VAL A 172 0.67 -2.37 -8.18
C VAL A 172 0.14 -3.77 -8.47
N LEU A 173 -0.81 -4.21 -7.67
CA LEU A 173 -1.38 -5.53 -7.71
C LEU A 173 -2.90 -5.50 -7.80
N GLN A 174 -3.45 -6.57 -8.36
CA GLN A 174 -4.86 -6.93 -8.29
C GLN A 174 -5.01 -8.43 -7.97
N LYS A 175 -6.23 -8.89 -7.74
CA LYS A 175 -6.50 -10.35 -7.76
C LYS A 175 -6.26 -10.88 -9.16
N ILE A 176 -5.78 -12.11 -9.30
CA ILE A 176 -5.63 -12.77 -10.60
C ILE A 176 -6.99 -12.81 -11.30
N GLY A 177 -7.03 -12.34 -12.55
CA GLY A 177 -8.26 -12.19 -13.31
C GLY A 177 -9.09 -10.94 -12.96
N GLY A 178 -8.52 -10.02 -12.21
CA GLY A 178 -9.12 -8.72 -11.92
C GLY A 178 -9.33 -7.88 -13.19
N LYS A 179 -10.10 -6.80 -13.07
CA LYS A 179 -10.56 -6.03 -14.23
C LYS A 179 -9.62 -4.91 -14.68
N ARG A 180 -8.54 -4.67 -13.94
CA ARG A 180 -7.60 -3.59 -14.27
C ARG A 180 -6.64 -4.03 -15.38
N LYS A 181 -6.27 -3.07 -16.23
CA LYS A 181 -5.30 -3.31 -17.30
C LYS A 181 -3.91 -3.60 -16.72
N ILE A 182 -3.23 -4.58 -17.28
CA ILE A 182 -1.81 -4.86 -17.02
C ILE A 182 -0.98 -3.93 -17.93
N PHE A 183 0.00 -3.21 -17.36
CA PHE A 183 0.88 -2.28 -18.06
C PHE A 183 2.26 -2.88 -18.32
#